data_522aaf3306328ba4b32176fd6279a34a
#
_entry.id   522aaf3306328ba4b32176fd6279a34a
#
_cell.length_a   1.000
_cell.length_b   1.000
_cell.length_c   1.000
_cell.angle_alpha   90.00
_cell.angle_beta   90.00
_cell.angle_gamma   90.00
#
_symmetry.space_group_name_H-M   'P 1'
#
loop_
_entity.id
_entity.type
_entity.pdbx_description
1 polymer ?
#
loop_
_entity_poly.entity_id
_entity_poly.type
_entity_poly.pdbx_seq_one_letter_code
_entity_poly.pdbx_strand_id
1 'polypeptide(L)'
;MRAPACPKCGSGLVGRTHRAGILERVMSIAYIYPFRCQVCHRRFRRFRWGERYVRVHLDRRDLERTPCRIPVTFDWKDGGEGEGMILDISPAGCALETAAAVPVGALLRLRILLEGEPPIDVDVGEVRARHAGRVGVRFVRVAETHGGRLRGMVQRLIVAHQG
;
A
#
# COMPACT_ATOMS: atom_id res chain seq x y z
N MET A 1 9.28 25.04 -0.30
CA MET A 1 9.30 24.37 -1.62
C MET A 1 8.16 23.36 -1.66
N ARG A 2 7.32 23.36 -2.71
CA ARG A 2 6.20 22.37 -2.83
C ARG A 2 6.75 20.95 -2.97
N ALA A 3 6.12 20.00 -2.26
CA ALA A 3 6.41 18.57 -2.43
C ALA A 3 6.22 18.19 -3.92
N PRO A 4 7.07 17.30 -4.48
CA PRO A 4 6.92 16.89 -5.86
C PRO A 4 5.62 16.10 -6.04
N ALA A 5 4.80 16.44 -7.04
CA ALA A 5 3.63 15.66 -7.38
C ALA A 5 4.00 14.43 -8.22
N CYS A 6 3.25 13.34 -8.03
CA CYS A 6 3.44 12.10 -8.81
C CYS A 6 3.03 12.33 -10.27
N PRO A 7 3.90 12.00 -11.26
CA PRO A 7 3.59 12.21 -12.68
C PRO A 7 2.51 11.27 -13.23
N LYS A 8 2.09 10.24 -12.47
CA LYS A 8 1.04 9.31 -12.90
C LYS A 8 -0.34 9.65 -12.35
N CYS A 9 -0.44 10.01 -11.06
CA CYS A 9 -1.73 10.21 -10.41
C CYS A 9 -1.92 11.61 -9.82
N GLY A 10 -0.94 12.52 -9.99
CA GLY A 10 -1.01 13.90 -9.50
C GLY A 10 -0.86 14.05 -7.99
N SER A 11 -0.86 12.97 -7.22
CA SER A 11 -0.79 13.02 -5.75
C SER A 11 0.51 13.66 -5.27
N GLY A 12 0.41 14.55 -4.28
CA GLY A 12 1.53 15.11 -3.54
C GLY A 12 2.11 14.17 -2.47
N LEU A 13 1.44 13.04 -2.19
CA LEU A 13 1.90 12.04 -1.24
C LEU A 13 3.04 11.21 -1.87
N VAL A 14 4.22 11.77 -1.88
CA VAL A 14 5.42 11.13 -2.43
C VAL A 14 6.54 11.11 -1.40
N GLY A 15 7.13 9.95 -1.19
CA GLY A 15 8.29 9.76 -0.32
C GLY A 15 9.57 9.58 -1.13
N ARG A 16 10.70 9.98 -0.55
CA ARG A 16 12.00 9.56 -1.06
C ARG A 16 12.17 8.06 -0.87
N THR A 17 12.76 7.40 -1.85
CA THR A 17 13.08 5.97 -1.74
C THR A 17 14.59 5.75 -1.84
N HIS A 18 15.04 4.55 -1.47
CA HIS A 18 16.45 4.20 -1.54
C HIS A 18 16.99 4.25 -2.98
N ARG A 19 18.27 4.52 -3.12
CA ARG A 19 18.95 4.50 -4.42
C ARG A 19 19.20 3.05 -4.85
N ALA A 20 18.64 2.66 -5.98
CA ALA A 20 18.87 1.33 -6.56
C ALA A 20 19.99 1.42 -7.61
N GLY A 21 21.13 0.79 -7.29
CA GLY A 21 22.26 0.67 -8.20
C GLY A 21 23.17 1.91 -8.29
N ILE A 22 24.22 1.76 -9.11
CA ILE A 22 25.29 2.75 -9.27
C ILE A 22 24.77 4.00 -10.00
N LEU A 23 23.89 3.83 -10.99
CA LEU A 23 23.34 4.93 -11.78
C LEU A 23 22.64 5.98 -10.91
N GLU A 24 21.82 5.56 -9.95
CA GLU A 24 21.12 6.50 -9.06
C GLU A 24 22.04 7.15 -8.04
N ARG A 25 23.17 6.51 -7.72
CA ARG A 25 24.22 7.13 -6.90
C ARG A 25 24.91 8.25 -7.66
N VAL A 26 25.24 8.03 -8.94
CA VAL A 26 25.82 9.05 -9.81
C VAL A 26 24.83 10.20 -10.04
N MET A 27 23.57 9.90 -10.37
CA MET A 27 22.54 10.90 -10.58
C MET A 27 22.27 11.74 -9.31
N SER A 28 22.51 11.19 -8.13
CA SER A 28 22.37 11.95 -6.86
C SER A 28 23.44 13.04 -6.72
N ILE A 29 24.59 12.95 -7.39
CA ILE A 29 25.61 14.01 -7.42
C ILE A 29 25.05 15.23 -8.18
N ALA A 30 24.23 14.99 -9.19
CA ALA A 30 23.51 16.03 -9.94
C ALA A 30 22.15 16.40 -9.31
N TYR A 31 21.96 16.13 -8.02
CA TYR A 31 20.73 16.43 -7.27
C TYR A 31 19.47 15.75 -7.85
N ILE A 32 19.61 14.63 -8.55
CA ILE A 32 18.49 13.83 -9.06
C ILE A 32 18.24 12.67 -8.11
N TYR A 33 17.11 12.71 -7.40
CA TYR A 33 16.77 11.73 -6.38
C TYR A 33 15.58 10.87 -6.78
N PRO A 34 15.57 9.58 -6.37
CA PRO A 34 14.43 8.71 -6.57
C PRO A 34 13.33 8.99 -5.55
N PHE A 35 12.10 9.05 -6.05
CA PHE A 35 10.88 9.18 -5.27
C PHE A 35 9.92 8.03 -5.58
N ARG A 36 9.05 7.71 -4.65
CA ARG A 36 7.96 6.76 -4.83
C ARG A 36 6.65 7.38 -4.38
N CYS A 37 5.61 7.25 -5.19
CA CYS A 37 4.27 7.66 -4.83
C CYS A 37 3.67 6.68 -3.83
N GLN A 38 3.14 7.17 -2.71
CA GLN A 38 2.47 6.35 -1.69
C GLN A 38 1.09 5.85 -2.16
N VAL A 39 0.51 6.50 -3.18
CA VAL A 39 -0.83 6.19 -3.68
C VAL A 39 -0.81 5.22 -4.86
N CYS A 40 0.01 5.46 -5.90
CA CYS A 40 0.03 4.62 -7.11
C CYS A 40 1.31 3.80 -7.26
N HIS A 41 2.22 3.86 -6.32
CA HIS A 41 3.50 3.15 -6.22
C HIS A 41 4.49 3.45 -7.34
N ARG A 42 4.18 4.37 -8.26
CA ARG A 42 5.11 4.73 -9.32
C ARG A 42 6.39 5.26 -8.73
N ARG A 43 7.50 4.67 -9.11
CA ARG A 43 8.83 5.18 -8.87
C ARG A 43 9.19 6.15 -9.99
N PHE A 44 9.74 7.32 -9.61
CA PHE A 44 10.16 8.35 -10.55
C PHE A 44 11.33 9.14 -9.98
N ARG A 45 12.00 9.93 -10.81
CA ARG A 45 13.14 10.74 -10.42
C ARG A 45 12.78 12.21 -10.53
N ARG A 46 13.28 13.01 -9.60
CA ARG A 46 13.11 14.47 -9.62
C ARG A 46 14.42 15.15 -9.25
N PHE A 47 14.67 16.25 -9.92
CA PHE A 47 15.75 17.17 -9.61
C PHE A 47 15.39 18.01 -8.40
N ARG A 48 16.32 18.14 -7.44
CA ARG A 48 16.12 18.89 -6.18
C ARG A 48 17.41 19.60 -5.80
N TRP A 49 17.61 20.77 -6.35
CA TRP A 49 18.81 21.59 -6.11
C TRP A 49 18.97 21.92 -4.61
N GLY A 50 20.20 21.84 -4.10
CA GLY A 50 20.54 22.24 -2.74
C GLY A 50 20.11 21.28 -1.62
N GLU A 51 19.33 20.22 -1.93
CA GLU A 51 18.94 19.24 -0.93
C GLU A 51 19.98 18.10 -0.85
N ARG A 52 20.61 17.93 0.33
CA ARG A 52 21.48 16.77 0.55
C ARG A 52 20.67 15.46 0.60
N TYR A 53 21.23 14.40 0.06
CA TYR A 53 20.63 13.08 0.18
C TYR A 53 20.69 12.62 1.64
N VAL A 54 19.54 12.46 2.27
CA VAL A 54 19.42 11.78 3.55
C VAL A 54 19.22 10.30 3.27
N ARG A 55 20.02 9.43 3.92
CA ARG A 55 19.79 7.97 3.84
C ARG A 55 18.41 7.66 4.38
N VAL A 56 17.52 7.23 3.51
CA VAL A 56 16.27 6.64 3.94
C VAL A 56 16.59 5.27 4.51
N HIS A 57 16.30 5.05 5.78
CA HIS A 57 16.40 3.70 6.36
C HIS A 57 15.56 2.74 5.53
N LEU A 58 16.17 1.63 5.11
CA LEU A 58 15.48 0.52 4.46
C LEU A 58 14.56 -0.14 5.50
N ASP A 59 13.38 0.40 5.68
CA ASP A 59 12.31 -0.42 6.18
C ASP A 59 11.98 -1.44 5.06
N ARG A 60 11.89 -2.73 5.38
CA ARG A 60 11.50 -3.79 4.44
C ARG A 60 10.13 -3.51 3.78
N ARG A 61 9.40 -2.51 4.28
CA ARG A 61 8.11 -2.05 3.80
C ARG A 61 8.32 -0.82 2.93
N ASP A 62 8.38 -1.05 1.63
CA ASP A 62 8.49 0.04 0.63
C ASP A 62 7.29 1.00 0.61
N LEU A 63 6.25 0.70 1.37
CA LEU A 63 5.00 1.47 1.45
C LEU A 63 4.57 1.63 2.89
N GLU A 64 4.27 2.86 3.23
CA GLU A 64 3.65 3.20 4.50
C GLU A 64 2.27 2.54 4.58
N ARG A 65 2.06 1.77 5.65
CA ARG A 65 0.76 1.21 5.97
C ARG A 65 0.03 2.17 6.87
N THR A 66 -1.19 2.52 6.48
CA THR A 66 -2.03 3.41 7.25
C THR A 66 -2.86 2.59 8.22
N PRO A 67 -2.76 2.83 9.54
CA PRO A 67 -3.63 2.20 10.52
C PRO A 67 -5.08 2.53 10.22
N CYS A 68 -5.95 1.55 10.39
CA CYS A 68 -7.40 1.73 10.20
C CYS A 68 -8.16 0.61 10.94
N ARG A 69 -9.48 0.71 10.99
CA ARG A 69 -10.36 -0.35 11.44
C ARG A 69 -11.51 -0.45 10.43
N ILE A 70 -11.36 -1.35 9.47
CA ILE A 70 -12.32 -1.50 8.37
C ILE A 70 -12.78 -2.97 8.33
N PRO A 71 -14.08 -3.24 8.43
CA PRO A 71 -14.62 -4.60 8.33
C PRO A 71 -14.32 -5.19 6.95
N VAL A 72 -14.03 -6.49 6.90
CA VAL A 72 -13.77 -7.23 5.67
C VAL A 72 -14.36 -8.62 5.77
N THR A 73 -14.99 -9.07 4.69
CA THR A 73 -15.34 -10.47 4.50
C THR A 73 -14.42 -11.07 3.43
N PHE A 74 -14.18 -12.36 3.51
CA PHE A 74 -13.31 -13.02 2.55
C PHE A 74 -13.67 -14.50 2.42
N ASP A 75 -13.37 -15.05 1.26
CA ASP A 75 -13.46 -16.47 0.95
C ASP A 75 -12.15 -16.97 0.35
N TRP A 76 -11.90 -18.30 0.43
CA TRP A 76 -10.76 -18.96 -0.22
C TRP A 76 -11.13 -20.29 -0.85
N LYS A 77 -10.27 -20.76 -1.73
CA LYS A 77 -10.56 -21.77 -2.75
C LYS A 77 -11.07 -23.12 -2.23
N ASP A 78 -10.84 -23.47 -0.99
CA ASP A 78 -11.27 -24.76 -0.41
C ASP A 78 -12.63 -24.67 0.31
N GLY A 79 -13.46 -23.68 -0.06
CA GLY A 79 -14.80 -23.47 0.48
C GLY A 79 -14.83 -22.83 1.87
N GLY A 80 -13.71 -22.29 2.34
CA GLY A 80 -13.66 -21.53 3.57
C GLY A 80 -14.10 -20.09 3.34
N GLU A 81 -14.80 -19.56 4.32
CA GLU A 81 -15.19 -18.16 4.39
C GLU A 81 -14.89 -17.59 5.77
N GLY A 82 -14.76 -16.29 5.86
CA GLY A 82 -14.49 -15.63 7.12
C GLY A 82 -14.74 -14.14 7.06
N GLU A 83 -14.73 -13.56 8.24
CA GLU A 83 -14.79 -12.13 8.43
C GLU A 83 -13.63 -11.67 9.32
N GLY A 84 -13.36 -10.39 9.30
CA GLY A 84 -12.31 -9.81 10.13
C GLY A 84 -12.30 -8.29 10.08
N MET A 85 -11.27 -7.75 10.70
CA MET A 85 -11.02 -6.31 10.77
C MET A 85 -9.67 -5.99 10.15
N ILE A 86 -9.63 -5.14 9.13
CA ILE A 86 -8.37 -4.61 8.61
C ILE A 86 -7.81 -3.63 9.63
N LEU A 87 -6.58 -3.88 10.09
CA LEU A 87 -5.87 -3.07 11.08
C LEU A 87 -4.93 -2.05 10.44
N ASP A 88 -4.40 -2.39 9.28
CA ASP A 88 -3.60 -1.48 8.46
C ASP A 88 -3.78 -1.82 6.98
N ILE A 89 -3.72 -0.81 6.13
CA ILE A 89 -3.90 -0.96 4.69
C ILE A 89 -2.92 -0.11 3.89
N SER A 90 -2.53 -0.65 2.75
CA SER A 90 -1.82 0.05 1.67
C SER A 90 -2.42 -0.37 0.33
N PRO A 91 -2.13 0.32 -0.78
CA PRO A 91 -2.62 -0.14 -2.09
C PRO A 91 -2.08 -1.51 -2.55
N ALA A 92 -1.07 -2.06 -1.87
CA ALA A 92 -0.47 -3.37 -2.19
C ALA A 92 -0.92 -4.51 -1.27
N GLY A 93 -1.66 -4.21 -0.19
CA GLY A 93 -2.10 -5.22 0.75
C GLY A 93 -2.54 -4.65 2.09
N CYS A 94 -2.97 -5.53 2.97
CA CYS A 94 -3.44 -5.18 4.30
C CYS A 94 -2.96 -6.18 5.35
N ALA A 95 -3.04 -5.79 6.62
CA ALA A 95 -3.08 -6.73 7.73
C ALA A 95 -4.50 -6.76 8.28
N LEU A 96 -5.04 -7.94 8.43
CA LEU A 96 -6.36 -8.15 9.01
C LEU A 96 -6.27 -9.01 10.27
N GLU A 97 -7.18 -8.78 11.19
CA GLU A 97 -7.40 -9.60 12.37
C GLU A 97 -8.63 -10.47 12.12
N THR A 98 -8.50 -11.78 12.37
CA THR A 98 -9.59 -12.74 12.16
C THR A 98 -9.40 -13.97 13.03
N ALA A 99 -10.52 -14.58 13.42
CA ALA A 99 -10.54 -15.87 14.09
C ALA A 99 -10.40 -17.04 13.09
N ALA A 100 -10.66 -16.80 11.79
CA ALA A 100 -10.59 -17.83 10.77
C ALA A 100 -9.17 -18.40 10.62
N ALA A 101 -9.08 -19.73 10.47
CA ALA A 101 -7.81 -20.44 10.33
C ALA A 101 -7.30 -20.44 8.89
N VAL A 102 -7.02 -19.27 8.35
CA VAL A 102 -6.57 -19.10 6.97
C VAL A 102 -5.11 -19.55 6.81
N PRO A 103 -4.78 -20.48 5.90
CA PRO A 103 -3.40 -20.94 5.69
C PRO A 103 -2.53 -19.85 5.03
N VAL A 104 -1.22 -19.85 5.35
CA VAL A 104 -0.24 -19.07 4.59
C VAL A 104 -0.14 -19.62 3.17
N GLY A 105 -0.11 -18.74 2.18
CA GLY A 105 -0.15 -19.10 0.75
C GLY A 105 -1.56 -19.19 0.17
N ALA A 106 -2.61 -19.19 1.00
CA ALA A 106 -4.00 -19.20 0.50
C ALA A 106 -4.28 -17.98 -0.38
N LEU A 107 -5.07 -18.18 -1.41
CA LEU A 107 -5.59 -17.12 -2.26
C LEU A 107 -7.00 -16.77 -1.79
N LEU A 108 -7.17 -15.51 -1.38
CA LEU A 108 -8.41 -14.97 -0.88
C LEU A 108 -9.08 -14.08 -1.92
N ARG A 109 -10.40 -14.13 -1.98
CA ARG A 109 -11.19 -13.02 -2.48
C ARG A 109 -11.64 -12.21 -1.27
N LEU A 110 -11.43 -10.89 -1.29
CA LEU A 110 -11.79 -10.03 -0.18
C LEU A 110 -12.81 -8.99 -0.62
N ARG A 111 -13.75 -8.71 0.27
CA ARG A 111 -14.71 -7.62 0.16
C ARG A 111 -14.54 -6.67 1.33
N ILE A 112 -13.97 -5.50 1.07
CA ILE A 112 -13.71 -4.45 2.05
C ILE A 112 -14.98 -3.62 2.20
N LEU A 113 -15.54 -3.59 3.41
CA LEU A 113 -16.80 -2.95 3.69
C LEU A 113 -16.57 -1.52 4.16
N LEU A 114 -17.09 -0.55 3.43
CA LEU A 114 -16.95 0.86 3.75
C LEU A 114 -18.29 1.42 4.23
N GLU A 115 -18.26 2.21 5.29
CA GLU A 115 -19.46 2.86 5.80
C GLU A 115 -19.95 3.92 4.82
N GLY A 116 -21.21 3.82 4.41
CA GLY A 116 -21.84 4.76 3.44
C GLY A 116 -21.33 4.68 2.01
N GLU A 117 -20.42 3.78 1.69
CA GLU A 117 -19.91 3.58 0.32
C GLU A 117 -20.09 2.12 -0.13
N PRO A 118 -20.20 1.85 -1.44
CA PRO A 118 -20.18 0.49 -1.95
C PRO A 118 -18.88 -0.23 -1.58
N PRO A 119 -18.89 -1.55 -1.33
CA PRO A 119 -17.69 -2.31 -0.97
C PRO A 119 -16.61 -2.24 -2.05
N ILE A 120 -15.36 -2.51 -1.67
CA ILE A 120 -14.23 -2.64 -2.58
C ILE A 120 -13.85 -4.11 -2.64
N ASP A 121 -13.92 -4.70 -3.83
CA ASP A 121 -13.58 -6.10 -4.04
C ASP A 121 -12.11 -6.24 -4.49
N VAL A 122 -11.39 -7.16 -3.84
CA VAL A 122 -10.06 -7.62 -4.23
C VAL A 122 -10.22 -9.06 -4.73
N ASP A 123 -10.07 -9.25 -6.04
CA ASP A 123 -10.30 -10.55 -6.69
C ASP A 123 -9.32 -11.61 -6.22
N VAL A 124 -8.05 -11.21 -5.99
CA VAL A 124 -7.01 -12.13 -5.53
C VAL A 124 -6.11 -11.42 -4.53
N GLY A 125 -6.16 -11.87 -3.29
CA GLY A 125 -5.22 -11.56 -2.23
C GLY A 125 -4.46 -12.83 -1.83
N GLU A 126 -3.15 -12.73 -1.63
CA GLU A 126 -2.31 -13.85 -1.20
C GLU A 126 -1.94 -13.68 0.28
N VAL A 127 -2.18 -14.68 1.09
CA VAL A 127 -1.75 -14.71 2.49
C VAL A 127 -0.24 -14.89 2.58
N ARG A 128 0.47 -13.89 3.07
CA ARG A 128 1.94 -13.87 3.17
C ARG A 128 2.50 -14.21 4.55
N ALA A 129 1.70 -13.98 5.56
CA ALA A 129 2.10 -14.24 6.95
C ALA A 129 0.88 -14.40 7.83
N ARG A 130 1.02 -15.21 8.88
CA ARG A 130 0.03 -15.33 9.95
C ARG A 130 0.76 -15.33 11.29
N HIS A 131 0.30 -14.52 12.23
CA HIS A 131 0.83 -14.47 13.58
C HIS A 131 -0.23 -13.99 14.58
N ALA A 132 -0.51 -14.78 15.61
CA ALA A 132 -1.38 -14.40 16.74
C ALA A 132 -2.72 -13.76 16.30
N GLY A 133 -3.48 -14.42 15.40
CA GLY A 133 -4.76 -13.91 14.91
C GLY A 133 -4.67 -12.83 13.82
N ARG A 134 -3.46 -12.35 13.51
CA ARG A 134 -3.22 -11.40 12.42
C ARG A 134 -2.78 -12.11 11.15
N VAL A 135 -3.35 -11.69 10.02
CA VAL A 135 -3.09 -12.25 8.70
C VAL A 135 -2.62 -11.12 7.78
N GLY A 136 -1.41 -11.24 7.26
CA GLY A 136 -0.87 -10.30 6.26
C GLY A 136 -1.25 -10.76 4.86
N VAL A 137 -1.99 -9.93 4.13
CA VAL A 137 -2.46 -10.21 2.78
C VAL A 137 -1.81 -9.26 1.78
N ARG A 138 -1.26 -9.79 0.70
CA ARG A 138 -0.78 -9.04 -0.46
C ARG A 138 -1.87 -9.04 -1.53
N PHE A 139 -2.24 -7.87 -2.03
CA PHE A 139 -3.16 -7.77 -3.16
C PHE A 139 -2.44 -8.12 -4.46
N VAL A 140 -2.86 -9.20 -5.10
CA VAL A 140 -2.33 -9.68 -6.38
C VAL A 140 -3.14 -9.10 -7.53
N ARG A 141 -4.47 -9.12 -7.40
CA ARG A 141 -5.39 -8.55 -8.38
C ARG A 141 -6.56 -7.86 -7.67
N VAL A 142 -6.74 -6.59 -7.97
CA VAL A 142 -7.91 -5.80 -7.56
C VAL A 142 -8.79 -5.64 -8.79
N ALA A 143 -10.10 -5.77 -8.63
CA ALA A 143 -11.06 -5.55 -9.72
C ALA A 143 -10.78 -4.21 -10.43
N GLU A 144 -10.79 -4.19 -11.75
CA GLU A 144 -10.38 -3.00 -12.54
C GLU A 144 -11.15 -1.74 -12.14
N THR A 145 -12.45 -1.88 -11.91
CA THR A 145 -13.34 -0.80 -11.45
C THR A 145 -13.03 -0.34 -10.03
N HIS A 146 -12.45 -1.19 -9.20
CA HIS A 146 -12.19 -0.93 -7.77
C HIS A 146 -10.77 -0.41 -7.48
N GLY A 147 -9.82 -0.60 -8.40
CA GLY A 147 -8.43 -0.16 -8.20
C GLY A 147 -8.28 1.36 -7.97
N GLY A 148 -9.11 2.16 -8.62
CA GLY A 148 -9.18 3.62 -8.40
C GLY A 148 -9.75 3.96 -7.03
N ARG A 149 -10.83 3.31 -6.64
CA ARG A 149 -11.50 3.50 -5.35
C ARG A 149 -10.61 3.09 -4.18
N LEU A 150 -9.93 1.95 -4.26
CA LEU A 150 -8.97 1.50 -3.26
C LEU A 150 -7.86 2.53 -3.04
N ARG A 151 -7.27 3.06 -4.11
CA ARG A 151 -6.24 4.10 -4.02
C ARG A 151 -6.77 5.38 -3.38
N GLY A 152 -7.98 5.82 -3.79
CA GLY A 152 -8.63 7.00 -3.21
C GLY A 152 -8.92 6.85 -1.72
N MET A 153 -9.41 5.70 -1.30
CA MET A 153 -9.64 5.36 0.11
C MET A 153 -8.34 5.42 0.92
N VAL A 154 -7.28 4.73 0.48
CA VAL A 154 -5.98 4.76 1.16
C VAL A 154 -5.42 6.19 1.23
N GLN A 155 -5.60 6.99 0.18
CA GLN A 155 -5.18 8.39 0.18
C GLN A 155 -5.92 9.21 1.24
N ARG A 156 -7.24 9.05 1.38
CA ARG A 156 -8.03 9.71 2.43
C ARG A 156 -7.54 9.32 3.83
N LEU A 157 -7.27 8.03 4.06
CA LEU A 157 -6.75 7.55 5.34
C LEU A 157 -5.38 8.15 5.68
N ILE A 158 -4.45 8.23 4.71
CA ILE A 158 -3.13 8.84 4.93
C ILE A 158 -3.28 10.32 5.32
N VAL A 159 -4.13 11.07 4.62
CA VAL A 159 -4.35 12.49 4.92
C VAL A 159 -4.96 12.67 6.31
N ALA A 160 -5.93 11.84 6.69
CA ALA A 160 -6.58 11.90 8.01
C ALA A 160 -5.62 11.57 9.17
N HIS A 161 -4.54 10.81 8.92
CA HIS A 161 -3.54 10.48 9.95
C HIS A 161 -2.39 11.51 10.07
N GLN A 162 -2.28 12.43 9.11
CA GLN A 162 -1.23 13.46 9.12
C GLN A 162 -1.72 14.83 9.64
N GLY A 163 -2.99 14.96 9.94
CA GLY A 163 -3.61 16.16 10.53
C GLY A 163 -3.91 15.98 12.00
#